data_980de5a95b2628722e20a812b7eb1fc8
#
_entry.id   980de5a95b2628722e20a812b7eb1fc8
#
_cell.length_a   1.000
_cell.length_b   1.000
_cell.length_c   1.000
_cell.angle_alpha   90.00
_cell.angle_beta   90.00
_cell.angle_gamma   90.00
#
_symmetry.space_group_name_H-M   'P 1'
#
loop_
_entity.id
_entity.type
_entity.pdbx_description
1 polymer ?
#
loop_
_entity_poly.entity_id
_entity_poly.type
_entity_poly.pdbx_seq_one_letter_code
_entity_poly.pdbx_strand_id
1 'polypeptide(L)'
;MNAAQMAVDEINAAGGANGYQLAFKAEDDQNDAEKSVNAYNSLKDWGMQILMGTVTTTPCVAVADKTAEDGMFEITPSASSTDVITNDNVFQACFTDPNQYSFCTVHCRQQFRNKSCSHL
;
A
#
# COMPACT_ATOMS: atom_id res chain seq x y z
N MET A 1 -11.73 -1.40 2.49
CA MET A 1 -12.10 -1.99 3.80
C MET A 1 -12.66 -3.40 3.66
N ASN A 2 -13.71 -3.62 2.90
CA ASN A 2 -14.36 -4.96 2.83
C ASN A 2 -13.42 -6.11 2.40
N ALA A 3 -12.55 -5.88 1.41
CA ALA A 3 -11.62 -6.93 0.94
C ALA A 3 -10.59 -7.35 2.01
N ALA A 4 -10.07 -6.39 2.77
CA ALA A 4 -9.14 -6.69 3.87
C ALA A 4 -9.82 -7.46 5.00
N GLN A 5 -11.06 -7.09 5.36
CA GLN A 5 -11.84 -7.83 6.35
C GLN A 5 -12.12 -9.27 5.89
N MET A 6 -12.52 -9.45 4.62
CA MET A 6 -12.74 -10.80 4.06
C MET A 6 -11.48 -11.66 4.13
N ALA A 7 -10.32 -11.10 3.77
CA ALA A 7 -9.05 -11.82 3.84
C ALA A 7 -8.69 -12.22 5.29
N VAL A 8 -8.90 -11.33 6.25
CA VAL A 8 -8.69 -11.62 7.68
C VAL A 8 -9.63 -12.73 8.16
N ASP A 9 -10.91 -12.68 7.76
CA ASP A 9 -11.91 -13.69 8.13
C ASP A 9 -11.53 -15.08 7.54
N GLU A 10 -11.07 -15.11 6.28
CA GLU A 10 -10.60 -16.34 5.64
C GLU A 10 -9.35 -16.92 6.33
N ILE A 11 -8.36 -16.07 6.65
CA ILE A 11 -7.15 -16.49 7.36
C ILE A 11 -7.50 -17.05 8.74
N ASN A 12 -8.38 -16.35 9.46
CA ASN A 12 -8.82 -16.77 10.79
C ASN A 12 -9.61 -18.08 10.75
N ALA A 13 -10.47 -18.27 9.74
CA ALA A 13 -11.20 -19.52 9.53
C ALA A 13 -10.27 -20.70 9.20
N ALA A 14 -9.13 -20.44 8.54
CA ALA A 14 -8.10 -21.44 8.26
C ALA A 14 -7.18 -21.75 9.45
N GLY A 15 -7.40 -21.15 10.62
CA GLY A 15 -6.62 -21.37 11.83
C GLY A 15 -5.67 -20.22 12.19
N GLY A 16 -5.77 -19.07 11.51
CA GLY A 16 -4.96 -17.89 11.76
C GLY A 16 -3.55 -17.96 11.15
N ALA A 17 -2.74 -16.96 11.42
CA ALA A 17 -1.34 -16.91 11.01
C ALA A 17 -0.46 -17.56 12.10
N ASN A 18 0.18 -18.67 11.78
CA ASN A 18 0.94 -19.47 12.76
C ASN A 18 0.16 -19.86 14.04
N GLY A 19 -1.17 -20.04 13.92
CA GLY A 19 -2.05 -20.35 15.05
C GLY A 19 -2.54 -19.13 15.83
N TYR A 20 -2.16 -17.92 15.43
CA TYR A 20 -2.66 -16.67 16.01
C TYR A 20 -3.81 -16.12 15.20
N GLN A 21 -4.88 -15.72 15.88
CA GLN A 21 -6.00 -15.04 15.23
C GLN A 21 -5.63 -13.57 14.94
N LEU A 22 -6.00 -13.10 13.76
CA LEU A 22 -5.79 -11.71 13.36
C LEU A 22 -6.96 -10.84 13.83
N ALA A 23 -6.68 -9.73 14.50
CA ALA A 23 -7.63 -8.68 14.77
C ALA A 23 -7.51 -7.58 13.71
N PHE A 24 -8.62 -7.07 13.20
CA PHE A 24 -8.65 -6.03 12.18
C PHE A 24 -9.44 -4.82 12.65
N LYS A 25 -8.86 -3.65 12.49
CA LYS A 25 -9.52 -2.36 12.70
C LYS A 25 -9.15 -1.43 11.54
N ALA A 26 -10.11 -0.66 11.05
CA ALA A 26 -9.90 0.31 9.98
C ALA A 26 -10.41 1.69 10.40
N GLU A 27 -9.68 2.70 10.01
CA GLU A 27 -10.04 4.11 10.14
C GLU A 27 -10.05 4.76 8.75
N ASP A 28 -10.85 5.82 8.57
CA ASP A 28 -10.95 6.55 7.31
C ASP A 28 -10.11 7.83 7.40
N ASP A 29 -9.10 7.93 6.58
CA ASP A 29 -8.22 9.11 6.48
C ASP A 29 -8.79 10.21 5.58
N GLN A 30 -9.89 9.96 4.90
CA GLN A 30 -10.54 10.87 3.96
C GLN A 30 -9.58 11.45 2.89
N ASN A 31 -8.50 10.74 2.60
CA ASN A 31 -7.43 11.18 1.70
C ASN A 31 -6.76 12.50 2.12
N ASP A 32 -6.64 12.73 3.40
CA ASP A 32 -6.07 13.93 4.00
C ASP A 32 -4.87 13.58 4.89
N ALA A 33 -3.74 14.30 4.73
CA ALA A 33 -2.49 13.99 5.42
C ALA A 33 -2.60 14.13 6.95
N GLU A 34 -3.31 15.15 7.44
CA GLU A 34 -3.46 15.37 8.89
C GLU A 34 -4.39 14.32 9.51
N LYS A 35 -5.49 14.00 8.81
CA LYS A 35 -6.42 12.97 9.25
C LYS A 35 -5.79 11.58 9.22
N SER A 36 -4.91 11.28 8.26
CA SER A 36 -4.18 10.02 8.20
C SER A 36 -3.25 9.84 9.39
N VAL A 37 -2.55 10.88 9.83
CA VAL A 37 -1.73 10.85 11.05
C VAL A 37 -2.60 10.64 12.29
N ASN A 38 -3.77 11.28 12.37
CA ASN A 38 -4.70 11.09 13.47
C ASN A 38 -5.28 9.67 13.50
N ALA A 39 -5.65 9.13 12.33
CA ALA A 39 -6.11 7.74 12.17
C ALA A 39 -5.01 6.74 12.58
N TYR A 40 -3.77 6.98 12.16
CA TYR A 40 -2.62 6.18 12.58
C TYR A 40 -2.47 6.16 14.11
N ASN A 41 -2.50 7.32 14.75
CA ASN A 41 -2.39 7.42 16.22
C ASN A 41 -3.54 6.65 16.91
N SER A 42 -4.78 6.76 16.42
CA SER A 42 -5.92 6.00 16.93
C SER A 42 -5.74 4.48 16.80
N LEU A 43 -5.19 4.01 15.68
CA LEU A 43 -4.89 2.59 15.48
C LEU A 43 -3.72 2.12 16.36
N LYS A 44 -2.70 2.95 16.54
CA LYS A 44 -1.58 2.67 17.44
C LYS A 44 -2.05 2.54 18.90
N ASP A 45 -2.91 3.45 19.37
CA ASP A 45 -3.50 3.40 20.70
C ASP A 45 -4.38 2.14 20.91
N TRP A 46 -5.01 1.65 19.86
CA TRP A 46 -5.74 0.38 19.88
C TRP A 46 -4.80 -0.85 20.01
N GLY A 47 -3.51 -0.69 19.77
CA GLY A 47 -2.51 -1.76 19.84
C GLY A 47 -2.17 -2.41 18.50
N MET A 48 -2.31 -1.67 17.41
CA MET A 48 -1.90 -2.12 16.07
C MET A 48 -0.42 -2.54 16.05
N GLN A 49 -0.12 -3.64 15.36
CA GLN A 49 1.24 -4.16 15.18
C GLN A 49 1.74 -4.05 13.74
N ILE A 50 0.81 -4.00 12.78
CA ILE A 50 1.09 -3.89 11.35
C ILE A 50 0.09 -2.90 10.76
N LEU A 51 0.58 -1.90 10.03
CA LEU A 51 -0.25 -0.97 9.28
C LEU A 51 -0.41 -1.45 7.82
N MET A 52 -1.63 -1.72 7.40
CA MET A 52 -1.98 -1.92 6.00
C MET A 52 -2.68 -0.66 5.46
N GLY A 53 -1.97 0.18 4.83
CA GLY A 53 -2.41 1.52 4.36
C GLY A 53 -1.24 2.49 4.50
N THR A 54 -1.34 3.76 4.24
CA THR A 54 -2.52 4.40 3.63
C THR A 54 -2.63 4.07 2.14
N VAL A 55 -3.80 4.30 1.52
CA VAL A 55 -4.08 3.86 0.15
C VAL A 55 -3.47 4.79 -0.90
N THR A 56 -3.39 6.08 -0.62
CA THR A 56 -2.91 7.10 -1.54
C THR A 56 -1.59 7.72 -1.10
N THR A 57 -0.83 8.29 -2.04
CA THR A 57 0.55 8.73 -1.84
C THR A 57 0.69 9.81 -0.76
N THR A 58 -0.10 10.89 -0.81
CA THR A 58 0.05 12.02 0.13
C THR A 58 -0.17 11.62 1.59
N PRO A 59 -1.25 10.92 1.96
CA PRO A 59 -1.42 10.34 3.28
C PRO A 59 -0.30 9.37 3.67
N CYS A 60 0.15 8.53 2.73
CA CYS A 60 1.19 7.54 3.00
C CYS A 60 2.53 8.20 3.36
N VAL A 61 2.95 9.21 2.62
CA VAL A 61 4.17 9.98 2.95
C VAL A 61 4.06 10.63 4.33
N ALA A 62 2.88 11.19 4.67
CA ALA A 62 2.68 11.82 5.97
C ALA A 62 2.74 10.84 7.15
N VAL A 63 2.37 9.58 6.93
CA VAL A 63 2.39 8.53 7.97
C VAL A 63 3.72 7.79 8.00
N ALA A 64 4.43 7.65 6.87
CA ALA A 64 5.67 6.88 6.75
C ALA A 64 6.76 7.30 7.75
N ASP A 65 6.92 8.61 8.00
CA ASP A 65 7.88 9.10 8.99
C ASP A 65 7.48 8.71 10.41
N LYS A 66 6.17 8.72 10.71
CA LYS A 66 5.65 8.30 12.02
C LYS A 66 5.79 6.81 12.27
N THR A 67 5.52 6.00 11.24
CA THR A 67 5.73 4.55 11.33
C THR A 67 7.21 4.21 11.49
N ALA A 68 8.11 4.96 10.87
CA ALA A 68 9.55 4.80 11.03
C ALA A 68 10.02 5.17 12.46
N GLU A 69 9.55 6.30 13.01
CA GLU A 69 9.84 6.71 14.39
C GLU A 69 9.40 5.65 15.41
N ASP A 70 8.26 4.99 15.15
CA ASP A 70 7.67 3.98 16.02
C ASP A 70 8.20 2.56 15.76
N GLY A 71 9.00 2.34 14.72
CA GLY A 71 9.43 1.02 14.28
C GLY A 71 8.28 0.13 13.80
N MET A 72 7.19 0.73 13.32
CA MET A 72 5.98 0.05 12.86
C MET A 72 6.16 -0.45 11.43
N PHE A 73 5.84 -1.72 11.17
CA PHE A 73 5.80 -2.23 9.81
C PHE A 73 4.58 -1.66 9.05
N GLU A 74 4.86 -1.09 7.88
CA GLU A 74 3.84 -0.50 7.01
C GLU A 74 3.87 -1.14 5.63
N ILE A 75 2.70 -1.48 5.10
CA ILE A 75 2.54 -1.90 3.71
C ILE A 75 1.42 -1.12 3.03
N THR A 76 1.74 -0.38 1.97
CA THR A 76 0.74 0.33 1.18
C THR A 76 0.28 -0.49 -0.02
N PRO A 77 -1.04 -0.61 -0.25
CA PRO A 77 -1.56 -1.38 -1.39
C PRO A 77 -1.42 -0.67 -2.72
N SER A 78 -1.42 0.67 -2.76
CA SER A 78 -1.51 1.40 -4.03
C SER A 78 -0.85 2.79 -4.07
N ALA A 79 -0.25 3.27 -2.98
CA ALA A 79 0.52 4.51 -3.02
C ALA A 79 1.77 4.31 -3.89
N SER A 80 1.81 4.90 -5.09
CA SER A 80 2.72 4.53 -6.18
C SER A 80 3.98 5.39 -6.30
N SER A 81 4.06 6.53 -5.58
CA SER A 81 5.28 7.34 -5.56
C SER A 81 6.44 6.61 -4.88
N THR A 82 7.66 6.85 -5.37
CA THR A 82 8.88 6.40 -4.71
C THR A 82 9.12 7.06 -3.36
N ASP A 83 8.50 8.20 -3.09
CA ASP A 83 8.65 8.93 -1.83
C ASP A 83 8.04 8.18 -0.63
N VAL A 84 7.15 7.22 -0.88
CA VAL A 84 6.53 6.38 0.16
C VAL A 84 7.49 5.37 0.78
N ILE A 85 8.48 4.91 0.00
CA ILE A 85 9.44 3.85 0.38
C ILE A 85 10.82 4.41 0.70
N THR A 86 10.90 5.62 1.25
CA THR A 86 12.16 6.23 1.69
C THR A 86 12.67 5.62 3.00
N ASN A 87 11.79 5.06 3.79
CA ASN A 87 12.09 4.42 5.07
C ASN A 87 12.08 2.88 4.94
N ASP A 88 12.99 2.19 5.63
CA ASP A 88 13.19 0.73 5.54
C ASP A 88 12.01 -0.10 6.08
N ASN A 89 11.09 0.51 6.81
CA ASN A 89 9.91 -0.13 7.40
C ASN A 89 8.65 -0.06 6.52
N VAL A 90 8.69 0.65 5.38
CA VAL A 90 7.56 0.86 4.47
C VAL A 90 7.73 0.05 3.20
N PHE A 91 6.73 -0.74 2.87
CA PHE A 91 6.71 -1.60 1.68
C PHE A 91 5.54 -1.26 0.76
N GLN A 92 5.78 -1.36 -0.54
CA GLN A 92 4.80 -1.13 -1.58
C GLN A 92 4.34 -2.46 -2.21
N ALA A 93 3.04 -2.72 -2.24
CA ALA A 93 2.47 -3.87 -2.94
C ALA A 93 2.19 -3.58 -4.43
N CYS A 94 2.13 -2.31 -4.84
CA CYS A 94 1.94 -1.87 -6.22
C CYS A 94 3.27 -1.56 -6.91
N PHE A 95 3.21 -1.38 -8.24
CA PHE A 95 4.33 -0.85 -9.01
C PHE A 95 4.56 0.62 -8.68
N THR A 96 5.83 1.05 -8.66
CA THR A 96 6.16 2.47 -8.60
C THR A 96 5.81 3.17 -9.91
N ASP A 97 5.50 4.46 -9.87
CA ASP A 97 5.20 5.28 -11.05
C ASP A 97 6.29 5.16 -12.14
N PRO A 98 7.60 5.24 -11.84
CA PRO A 98 8.66 5.02 -12.84
C PRO A 98 8.62 3.63 -13.48
N ASN A 99 8.36 2.58 -12.70
CA ASN A 99 8.28 1.21 -13.21
C ASN A 99 7.06 1.02 -14.12
N GLN A 100 5.92 1.57 -13.74
CA GLN A 100 4.69 1.55 -14.55
C GLN A 100 4.90 2.28 -15.88
N TYR A 101 5.51 3.46 -15.86
CA TYR A 101 5.85 4.22 -17.06
C TYR A 101 6.78 3.43 -17.98
N SER A 102 7.83 2.84 -17.43
CA SER A 102 8.80 2.03 -18.20
C SER A 102 8.12 0.83 -18.86
N PHE A 103 7.27 0.11 -18.13
CA PHE A 103 6.52 -1.02 -18.66
C PHE A 103 5.58 -0.60 -19.81
N CYS A 104 4.80 0.47 -19.63
CA CYS A 104 3.91 0.99 -20.67
C CYS A 104 4.68 1.43 -21.91
N THR A 105 5.82 2.10 -21.74
CA THR A 105 6.64 2.59 -22.85
C THR A 105 7.21 1.44 -23.68
N VAL A 106 7.72 0.39 -23.02
CA VAL A 106 8.26 -0.79 -23.72
C VAL A 106 7.14 -1.53 -24.46
N HIS A 107 6.00 -1.73 -23.80
CA HIS A 107 4.87 -2.45 -24.40
C HIS A 107 4.28 -1.69 -25.60
N CYS A 108 4.08 -0.38 -25.49
CA CYS A 108 3.63 0.45 -26.60
C CYS A 108 4.61 0.42 -27.77
N ARG A 109 5.92 0.55 -27.52
CA ARG A 109 6.94 0.48 -28.58
C ARG A 109 6.92 -0.87 -29.32
N GLN A 110 6.72 -1.98 -28.62
CA GLN A 110 6.60 -3.30 -29.24
C GLN A 110 5.35 -3.42 -30.11
N GLN A 111 4.21 -2.94 -29.65
CA GLN A 111 2.96 -2.98 -30.42
C GLN A 111 3.00 -2.08 -31.67
N PHE A 112 3.56 -0.87 -31.57
CA PHE A 112 3.68 0.04 -32.70
C PHE A 112 4.74 -0.43 -33.74
N ARG A 113 5.82 -1.07 -33.28
CA ARG A 113 6.83 -1.63 -34.18
C ARG A 113 6.29 -2.75 -35.05
N ASN A 114 5.32 -3.51 -34.56
CA ASN A 114 4.68 -4.59 -35.32
C ASN A 114 3.58 -4.09 -36.28
N LYS A 115 3.09 -2.85 -36.12
CA LYS A 115 2.05 -2.28 -36.98
C LYS A 115 2.60 -1.43 -38.14
N SER A 116 3.85 -0.98 -38.07
CA SER A 116 4.42 -0.12 -39.12
C SER A 116 5.03 -0.87 -40.32
N CYS A 117 5.03 -2.20 -40.31
CA CYS A 117 5.59 -3.00 -41.43
C CYS A 117 4.56 -3.64 -42.36
N SER A 118 3.27 -3.33 -42.25
CA SER A 118 2.25 -3.99 -43.05
C SER A 118 1.50 -3.09 -44.03
N HIS A 119 1.85 -1.82 -44.13
CA HIS A 119 1.30 -0.89 -45.14
C HIS A 119 2.36 0.14 -45.61
N LEU A 120 3.27 -0.28 -46.46
CA LEU A 120 3.92 0.51 -47.49
C LEU A 120 4.20 -0.40 -48.69
#